data_ed31f7f0bdf110ed5f6252fafb28de4e
#
_entry.id   ed31f7f0bdf110ed5f6252fafb28de4e
#
_cell.length_a   1.000
_cell.length_b   1.000
_cell.length_c   1.000
_cell.angle_alpha   90.00
_cell.angle_beta   90.00
_cell.angle_gamma   90.00
#
_symmetry.space_group_name_H-M   'P 1'
#
loop_
_entity.id
_entity.type
_entity.pdbx_description
1 polymer ?
#
loop_
_entity_poly.entity_id
_entity_poly.type
_entity_poly.pdbx_seq_one_letter_code
_entity_poly.pdbx_strand_id
1 'polypeptide(L)'
;MKRIDGQLFVENIPVIELAKEYGSPLFIYSSKEIENNFLNYKNEIRDKDLVCYAVKANSNIHILKLLSDLGSGFDVVSGNELQRCLLAGADRKKIVFSGVAKSHEEIKLAIESDILSINIESVGEFERIAAIAEELNKTVNCALRINPDI
;
A
#
# COMPACT_ATOMS: atom_id res chain seq x y z
N MET A 1 -6.15 17.64 -13.06
CA MET A 1 -7.30 18.01 -13.92
C MET A 1 -7.20 19.47 -14.33
N LYS A 2 -7.58 19.81 -15.59
CA LYS A 2 -7.59 21.20 -16.11
C LYS A 2 -8.84 21.46 -16.95
N ARG A 3 -9.27 22.75 -17.03
CA ARG A 3 -10.32 23.18 -17.97
C ARG A 3 -9.70 23.90 -19.16
N ILE A 4 -10.11 23.49 -20.37
CA ILE A 4 -9.71 24.12 -21.64
C ILE A 4 -11.00 24.37 -22.41
N ASP A 5 -11.28 25.62 -22.76
CA ASP A 5 -12.47 26.04 -23.51
C ASP A 5 -13.79 25.47 -22.93
N GLY A 6 -13.91 25.51 -21.61
CA GLY A 6 -15.09 25.02 -20.88
C GLY A 6 -15.17 23.51 -20.67
N GLN A 7 -14.31 22.73 -21.33
CA GLN A 7 -14.27 21.27 -21.18
C GLN A 7 -13.27 20.84 -20.09
N LEU A 8 -13.61 19.77 -19.35
CA LEU A 8 -12.77 19.18 -18.33
C LEU A 8 -11.86 18.09 -18.93
N PHE A 9 -10.57 18.17 -18.61
CA PHE A 9 -9.56 17.19 -19.04
C PHE A 9 -8.89 16.54 -17.84
N VAL A 10 -8.61 15.25 -17.96
CA VAL A 10 -7.64 14.53 -17.14
C VAL A 10 -6.46 14.20 -18.02
N GLU A 11 -5.27 14.72 -17.62
CA GLU A 11 -4.09 14.76 -18.48
C GLU A 11 -4.41 15.44 -19.85
N ASN A 12 -4.45 14.67 -20.92
CA ASN A 12 -4.77 15.17 -22.25
C ASN A 12 -6.09 14.61 -22.83
N ILE A 13 -6.89 13.91 -21.98
CA ILE A 13 -8.13 13.25 -22.43
C ILE A 13 -9.34 14.03 -21.89
N PRO A 14 -10.28 14.43 -22.77
CA PRO A 14 -11.54 15.02 -22.33
C PRO A 14 -12.36 14.05 -21.48
N VAL A 15 -12.80 14.49 -20.30
CA VAL A 15 -13.60 13.64 -19.38
C VAL A 15 -14.89 13.15 -20.03
N ILE A 16 -15.47 13.95 -20.93
CA ILE A 16 -16.70 13.58 -21.65
C ILE A 16 -16.51 12.36 -22.56
N GLU A 17 -15.32 12.20 -23.14
CA GLU A 17 -15.00 11.04 -23.97
C GLU A 17 -14.88 9.78 -23.11
N LEU A 18 -14.22 9.87 -21.97
CA LEU A 18 -14.15 8.77 -21.02
C LEU A 18 -15.55 8.36 -20.51
N ALA A 19 -16.40 9.34 -20.21
CA ALA A 19 -17.77 9.05 -19.78
C ALA A 19 -18.63 8.41 -20.90
N LYS A 20 -18.39 8.75 -22.16
CA LYS A 20 -19.07 8.11 -23.31
C LYS A 20 -18.60 6.67 -23.53
N GLU A 21 -17.29 6.42 -23.35
CA GLU A 21 -16.70 5.10 -23.57
C GLU A 21 -16.98 4.13 -22.42
N TYR A 22 -16.84 4.58 -21.16
CA TYR A 22 -16.91 3.72 -19.97
C TYR A 22 -18.21 3.88 -19.17
N GLY A 23 -19.05 4.84 -19.51
CA GLY A 23 -20.30 5.10 -18.80
C GLY A 23 -20.13 6.02 -17.58
N SER A 24 -21.22 6.15 -16.81
CA SER A 24 -21.32 6.96 -15.59
C SER A 24 -22.16 6.21 -14.56
N PRO A 25 -21.81 6.22 -13.26
CA PRO A 25 -20.69 6.97 -12.64
C PRO A 25 -19.31 6.37 -12.96
N LEU A 26 -18.28 7.22 -13.05
CA LEU A 26 -16.92 6.82 -13.41
C LEU A 26 -15.90 7.46 -12.47
N PHE A 27 -15.01 6.64 -11.88
CA PHE A 27 -13.83 7.10 -11.16
C PHE A 27 -12.64 7.17 -12.12
N ILE A 28 -11.98 8.31 -12.19
CA ILE A 28 -10.84 8.56 -13.07
C ILE A 28 -9.62 8.90 -12.23
N TYR A 29 -8.53 8.15 -12.43
CA TYR A 29 -7.26 8.37 -11.77
C TYR A 29 -6.21 8.75 -12.81
N SER A 30 -5.46 9.83 -12.54
CA SER A 30 -4.33 10.25 -13.39
C SER A 30 -3.06 9.58 -12.90
N SER A 31 -2.44 8.78 -13.76
CA SER A 31 -1.15 8.16 -13.46
C SER A 31 -0.06 9.19 -13.19
N LYS A 32 -0.07 10.27 -13.98
CA LYS A 32 0.90 11.37 -13.84
C LYS A 32 0.76 12.13 -12.51
N GLU A 33 -0.48 12.33 -12.00
CA GLU A 33 -0.69 12.96 -10.70
C GLU A 33 -0.23 12.05 -9.55
N ILE A 34 -0.50 10.73 -9.65
CA ILE A 34 -0.04 9.76 -8.66
C ILE A 34 1.50 9.73 -8.63
N GLU A 35 2.15 9.66 -9.80
CA GLU A 35 3.60 9.71 -9.93
C GLU A 35 4.19 10.99 -9.34
N ASN A 36 3.68 12.16 -9.74
CA ASN A 36 4.16 13.44 -9.24
C ASN A 36 4.02 13.55 -7.72
N ASN A 37 2.87 13.14 -7.17
CA ASN A 37 2.64 13.18 -5.74
C ASN A 37 3.62 12.25 -4.98
N PHE A 38 3.85 11.04 -5.48
CA PHE A 38 4.82 10.14 -4.88
C PHE A 38 6.24 10.71 -4.93
N LEU A 39 6.66 11.24 -6.09
CA LEU A 39 8.00 11.82 -6.28
C LEU A 39 8.23 13.05 -5.41
N ASN A 40 7.19 13.89 -5.19
CA ASN A 40 7.28 15.04 -4.28
C ASN A 40 7.67 14.59 -2.86
N TYR A 41 7.07 13.51 -2.33
CA TYR A 41 7.48 12.96 -1.03
C TYR A 41 8.87 12.33 -1.09
N LYS A 42 9.14 11.55 -2.14
CA LYS A 42 10.40 10.81 -2.26
C LYS A 42 11.60 11.73 -2.35
N ASN A 43 11.47 12.88 -3.00
CA ASN A 43 12.56 13.84 -3.19
C ASN A 43 12.91 14.62 -1.91
N GLU A 44 11.99 14.66 -0.93
CA GLU A 44 12.19 15.38 0.35
C GLU A 44 12.73 14.49 1.48
N ILE A 45 12.82 13.18 1.24
CA ILE A 45 13.35 12.23 2.24
C ILE A 45 14.78 11.79 1.89
N ARG A 46 15.48 11.22 2.86
CA ARG A 46 16.83 10.69 2.66
C ARG A 46 16.76 9.38 1.85
N ASP A 47 17.83 9.05 1.13
CA ASP A 47 17.91 7.83 0.30
C ASP A 47 17.60 6.53 1.09
N LYS A 48 17.92 6.51 2.39
CA LYS A 48 17.67 5.37 3.29
C LYS A 48 16.25 5.29 3.82
N ASP A 49 15.45 6.35 3.67
CA ASP A 49 14.08 6.41 4.16
C ASP A 49 13.12 5.87 3.08
N LEU A 50 12.00 5.30 3.52
CA LEU A 50 11.03 4.66 2.66
C LEU A 50 9.67 5.36 2.74
N VAL A 51 9.13 5.77 1.60
CA VAL A 51 7.73 6.18 1.49
C VAL A 51 6.88 4.94 1.27
N CYS A 52 5.97 4.65 2.21
CA CYS A 52 5.02 3.56 2.09
C CYS A 52 3.62 4.08 1.73
N TYR A 53 3.08 3.61 0.62
CA TYR A 53 1.71 3.90 0.22
C TYR A 53 0.73 3.10 1.07
N ALA A 54 -0.24 3.78 1.70
CA ALA A 54 -1.32 3.13 2.46
C ALA A 54 -2.35 2.52 1.50
N VAL A 55 -2.34 1.21 1.34
CA VAL A 55 -3.13 0.46 0.35
C VAL A 55 -4.64 0.61 0.56
N LYS A 56 -5.07 0.79 1.81
CA LYS A 56 -6.47 1.06 2.16
C LYS A 56 -7.07 2.28 1.45
N ALA A 57 -6.25 3.23 0.97
CA ALA A 57 -6.72 4.39 0.22
C ALA A 57 -7.27 3.98 -1.16
N ASN A 58 -6.56 3.12 -1.87
CA ASN A 58 -7.02 2.50 -3.12
C ASN A 58 -6.14 1.28 -3.45
N SER A 59 -6.74 0.10 -3.39
CA SER A 59 -6.07 -1.17 -3.67
C SER A 59 -6.12 -1.61 -5.14
N ASN A 60 -6.40 -0.69 -6.08
CA ASN A 60 -6.38 -1.00 -7.51
C ASN A 60 -4.98 -1.46 -7.92
N ILE A 61 -4.91 -2.64 -8.56
CA ILE A 61 -3.64 -3.30 -8.87
C ILE A 61 -2.75 -2.50 -9.83
N HIS A 62 -3.35 -1.70 -10.73
CA HIS A 62 -2.60 -0.84 -11.65
C HIS A 62 -1.96 0.35 -10.92
N ILE A 63 -2.63 0.89 -9.88
CA ILE A 63 -2.06 1.94 -9.01
C ILE A 63 -0.92 1.35 -8.19
N LEU A 64 -1.12 0.15 -7.60
CA LEU A 64 -0.06 -0.54 -6.85
C LEU A 64 1.15 -0.84 -7.73
N LYS A 65 0.91 -1.31 -8.97
CA LYS A 65 1.99 -1.56 -9.94
C LYS A 65 2.77 -0.30 -10.28
N LEU A 66 2.08 0.82 -10.58
CA LEU A 66 2.71 2.10 -10.84
C LEU A 66 3.60 2.54 -9.67
N LEU A 67 3.07 2.50 -8.45
CA LEU A 67 3.82 2.88 -7.26
C LEU A 67 4.99 1.92 -6.97
N SER A 68 4.81 0.62 -7.22
CA SER A 68 5.88 -0.38 -7.11
C SER A 68 7.03 -0.06 -8.06
N ASP A 69 6.73 0.27 -9.32
CA ASP A 69 7.73 0.62 -10.34
C ASP A 69 8.49 1.91 -9.99
N LEU A 70 7.87 2.83 -9.26
CA LEU A 70 8.51 4.04 -8.71
C LEU A 70 9.34 3.76 -7.44
N GLY A 71 9.31 2.54 -6.93
CA GLY A 71 10.07 2.11 -5.76
C GLY A 71 9.42 2.39 -4.42
N SER A 72 8.09 2.61 -4.39
CA SER A 72 7.30 2.75 -3.17
C SER A 72 7.38 1.50 -2.30
N GLY A 73 7.34 1.70 -0.98
CA GLY A 73 6.88 0.67 -0.05
C GLY A 73 5.35 0.68 0.04
N PHE A 74 4.81 -0.26 0.83
CA PHE A 74 3.37 -0.39 1.02
C PHE A 74 3.04 -0.63 2.49
N ASP A 75 2.01 0.05 2.98
CA ASP A 75 1.40 -0.21 4.28
C ASP A 75 0.06 -0.90 4.05
N VAL A 76 -0.01 -2.19 4.39
CA VAL A 76 -1.18 -3.04 4.21
C VAL A 76 -1.88 -3.28 5.55
N VAL A 77 -3.20 -3.46 5.52
CA VAL A 77 -4.01 -3.70 6.72
C VAL A 77 -4.84 -4.99 6.63
N SER A 78 -4.62 -5.79 5.58
CA SER A 78 -5.23 -7.12 5.41
C SER A 78 -4.37 -8.03 4.55
N GLY A 79 -4.57 -9.35 4.68
CA GLY A 79 -3.91 -10.33 3.84
C GLY A 79 -4.24 -10.17 2.35
N ASN A 80 -5.47 -9.75 2.02
CA ASN A 80 -5.85 -9.46 0.65
C ASN A 80 -5.10 -8.27 0.04
N GLU A 81 -4.85 -7.23 0.82
CA GLU A 81 -4.01 -6.10 0.39
C GLU A 81 -2.56 -6.54 0.18
N LEU A 82 -2.02 -7.37 1.09
CA LEU A 82 -0.69 -7.96 0.94
C LEU A 82 -0.58 -8.74 -0.37
N GLN A 83 -1.54 -9.64 -0.65
CA GLN A 83 -1.57 -10.41 -1.89
C GLN A 83 -1.63 -9.52 -3.13
N ARG A 84 -2.44 -8.45 -3.11
CA ARG A 84 -2.52 -7.48 -4.21
C ARG A 84 -1.19 -6.77 -4.46
N CYS A 85 -0.48 -6.38 -3.39
CA CYS A 85 0.86 -5.78 -3.51
C CYS A 85 1.85 -6.75 -4.15
N LEU A 86 1.87 -8.01 -3.69
CA LEU A 86 2.74 -9.05 -4.25
C LEU A 86 2.44 -9.33 -5.73
N LEU A 87 1.14 -9.41 -6.10
CA LEU A 87 0.70 -9.56 -7.50
C LEU A 87 1.07 -8.34 -8.36
N ALA A 88 1.09 -7.14 -7.78
CA ALA A 88 1.53 -5.93 -8.47
C ALA A 88 3.06 -5.85 -8.63
N GLY A 89 3.82 -6.81 -8.11
CA GLY A 89 5.28 -6.85 -8.19
C GLY A 89 5.97 -6.00 -7.12
N ALA A 90 5.30 -5.71 -6.01
CA ALA A 90 5.91 -4.98 -4.91
C ALA A 90 7.09 -5.74 -4.28
N ASP A 91 8.15 -5.02 -3.96
CA ASP A 91 9.25 -5.58 -3.18
C ASP A 91 8.76 -5.89 -1.77
N ARG A 92 8.68 -7.18 -1.44
CA ARG A 92 8.25 -7.65 -0.11
C ARG A 92 9.04 -7.03 1.03
N LYS A 93 10.32 -6.71 0.82
CA LYS A 93 11.18 -6.04 1.81
C LYS A 93 10.86 -4.55 2.01
N LYS A 94 9.82 -4.06 1.33
CA LYS A 94 9.28 -2.70 1.49
C LYS A 94 7.80 -2.73 1.90
N ILE A 95 7.28 -3.88 2.36
CA ILE A 95 5.89 -3.99 2.82
C ILE A 95 5.85 -4.05 4.34
N VAL A 96 5.01 -3.21 4.94
CA VAL A 96 4.69 -3.17 6.37
C VAL A 96 3.24 -3.60 6.56
N PHE A 97 2.97 -4.46 7.54
CA PHE A 97 1.61 -4.91 7.84
C PHE A 97 1.11 -4.28 9.15
N SER A 98 0.16 -3.35 9.02
CA SER A 98 -0.50 -2.64 10.12
C SER A 98 -1.91 -3.20 10.37
N GLY A 99 -2.64 -2.63 11.36
CA GLY A 99 -4.04 -2.96 11.64
C GLY A 99 -4.24 -3.83 12.86
N VAL A 100 -5.39 -3.62 13.52
CA VAL A 100 -5.69 -4.14 14.87
C VAL A 100 -6.28 -5.56 14.90
N ALA A 101 -6.64 -6.14 13.77
CA ALA A 101 -7.41 -7.39 13.70
C ALA A 101 -6.81 -8.41 12.73
N LYS A 102 -5.47 -8.55 12.73
CA LYS A 102 -4.81 -9.56 11.89
C LYS A 102 -5.21 -10.96 12.34
N SER A 103 -5.75 -11.76 11.43
CA SER A 103 -6.04 -13.17 11.66
C SER A 103 -4.76 -14.02 11.71
N HIS A 104 -4.89 -15.26 12.16
CA HIS A 104 -3.80 -16.23 12.19
C HIS A 104 -3.23 -16.46 10.77
N GLU A 105 -4.12 -16.62 9.79
CA GLU A 105 -3.77 -16.87 8.39
C GLU A 105 -3.07 -15.66 7.76
N GLU A 106 -3.49 -14.45 8.10
CA GLU A 106 -2.87 -13.22 7.60
C GLU A 106 -1.47 -13.01 8.19
N ILE A 107 -1.28 -13.29 9.48
CA ILE A 107 0.04 -13.26 10.12
C ILE A 107 0.94 -14.32 9.48
N LYS A 108 0.45 -15.54 9.31
CA LYS A 108 1.19 -16.63 8.66
C LYS A 108 1.61 -16.25 7.24
N LEU A 109 0.68 -15.73 6.44
CA LEU A 109 0.97 -15.23 5.08
C LEU A 109 2.06 -14.14 5.08
N ALA A 110 2.01 -13.20 6.00
CA ALA A 110 3.00 -12.13 6.12
C ALA A 110 4.40 -12.69 6.45
N ILE A 111 4.48 -13.64 7.39
CA ILE A 111 5.73 -14.28 7.77
C ILE A 111 6.29 -15.14 6.64
N GLU A 112 5.43 -15.91 5.96
CA GLU A 112 5.83 -16.72 4.80
C GLU A 112 6.33 -15.86 3.64
N SER A 113 5.68 -14.72 3.41
CA SER A 113 6.05 -13.75 2.38
C SER A 113 7.33 -12.99 2.70
N ASP A 114 7.85 -13.07 3.93
CA ASP A 114 9.10 -12.44 4.37
C ASP A 114 9.10 -10.92 4.14
N ILE A 115 8.01 -10.26 4.57
CA ILE A 115 7.83 -8.80 4.45
C ILE A 115 8.78 -8.02 5.36
N LEU A 116 8.84 -6.69 5.19
CA LEU A 116 9.73 -5.82 5.96
C LEU A 116 9.46 -5.89 7.46
N SER A 117 8.21 -5.72 7.88
CA SER A 117 7.82 -5.81 9.29
C SER A 117 6.31 -5.98 9.50
N ILE A 118 5.94 -6.45 10.69
CA ILE A 118 4.56 -6.48 11.19
C ILE A 118 4.46 -5.49 12.35
N ASN A 119 3.52 -4.55 12.26
CA ASN A 119 3.22 -3.62 13.34
C ASN A 119 2.31 -4.30 14.37
N ILE A 120 2.78 -4.37 15.61
CA ILE A 120 2.11 -5.02 16.73
C ILE A 120 1.19 -4.00 17.41
N GLU A 121 -0.08 -4.36 17.56
CA GLU A 121 -1.11 -3.49 18.12
C GLU A 121 -1.50 -3.90 19.58
N SER A 122 -1.13 -5.11 20.01
CA SER A 122 -1.43 -5.63 21.36
C SER A 122 -0.49 -6.76 21.80
N VAL A 123 -0.44 -7.02 23.10
CA VAL A 123 0.35 -8.13 23.67
C VAL A 123 -0.12 -9.48 23.11
N GLY A 124 -1.43 -9.73 23.06
CA GLY A 124 -1.95 -10.99 22.52
C GLY A 124 -1.68 -11.19 21.03
N GLU A 125 -1.53 -10.11 20.26
CA GLU A 125 -1.07 -10.21 18.87
C GLU A 125 0.42 -10.58 18.80
N PHE A 126 1.26 -9.98 19.66
CA PHE A 126 2.66 -10.35 19.76
C PHE A 126 2.85 -11.84 20.06
N GLU A 127 2.10 -12.38 21.03
CA GLU A 127 2.15 -13.79 21.38
C GLU A 127 1.77 -14.70 20.21
N ARG A 128 0.73 -14.32 19.45
CA ARG A 128 0.35 -15.07 18.22
C ARG A 128 1.43 -15.00 17.14
N ILE A 129 2.01 -13.84 16.91
CA ILE A 129 3.11 -13.69 15.93
C ILE A 129 4.30 -14.56 16.34
N ALA A 130 4.67 -14.55 17.63
CA ALA A 130 5.78 -15.36 18.15
C ALA A 130 5.52 -16.87 17.97
N ALA A 131 4.33 -17.35 18.31
CA ALA A 131 3.96 -18.76 18.14
C ALA A 131 4.00 -19.20 16.66
N ILE A 132 3.47 -18.38 15.74
CA ILE A 132 3.48 -18.70 14.32
C ILE A 132 4.92 -18.65 13.77
N ALA A 133 5.73 -17.69 14.19
CA ALA A 133 7.13 -17.60 13.80
C ALA A 133 7.93 -18.83 14.24
N GLU A 134 7.68 -19.34 15.47
CA GLU A 134 8.28 -20.56 15.99
C GLU A 134 7.83 -21.79 15.19
N GLU A 135 6.51 -21.93 14.90
CA GLU A 135 5.97 -23.01 14.06
C GLU A 135 6.64 -23.05 12.69
N LEU A 136 6.86 -21.89 12.08
CA LEU A 136 7.47 -21.75 10.76
C LEU A 136 9.01 -21.76 10.79
N ASN A 137 9.62 -21.84 11.98
CA ASN A 137 11.06 -21.70 12.19
C ASN A 137 11.66 -20.45 11.49
N LYS A 138 10.97 -19.29 11.65
CA LYS A 138 11.36 -18.01 11.05
C LYS A 138 11.56 -16.93 12.09
N THR A 139 12.46 -15.98 11.78
CA THR A 139 12.59 -14.72 12.51
C THR A 139 11.75 -13.64 11.81
N VAL A 140 11.01 -12.85 12.58
CA VAL A 140 10.11 -11.80 12.09
C VAL A 140 10.52 -10.45 12.64
N ASN A 141 10.62 -9.47 11.77
CA ASN A 141 10.78 -8.09 12.20
C ASN A 141 9.43 -7.52 12.63
N CYS A 142 9.39 -6.94 13.81
CA CYS A 142 8.19 -6.33 14.37
C CYS A 142 8.45 -4.90 14.81
N ALA A 143 7.42 -4.05 14.74
CA ALA A 143 7.41 -2.72 15.32
C ALA A 143 6.24 -2.59 16.29
N LEU A 144 6.48 -2.03 17.48
CA LEU A 144 5.43 -1.77 18.47
C LEU A 144 4.74 -0.46 18.11
N ARG A 145 3.41 -0.49 17.98
CA ARG A 145 2.61 0.71 17.85
C ARG A 145 2.27 1.26 19.23
N ILE A 146 2.72 2.49 19.48
CA ILE A 146 2.42 3.23 20.70
C ILE A 146 1.42 4.35 20.36
N ASN A 147 0.26 4.35 21.02
CA ASN A 147 -0.68 5.46 20.97
C ASN A 147 -0.45 6.31 22.23
N PRO A 148 0.23 7.47 22.12
CA PRO A 148 0.40 8.33 23.27
C PRO A 148 -0.96 8.93 23.65
N ASP A 149 -1.30 8.83 24.93
CA ASP A 149 -2.47 9.49 25.52
C ASP A 149 -2.07 10.93 25.87
N ILE A 150 -2.20 11.84 24.86
CA ILE A 150 -1.81 13.24 24.96
C ILE A 150 -3.09 14.10 24.94
#